data_f0243754e180f0d03c1a6c132caf830b
#
_entry.id   f0243754e180f0d03c1a6c132caf830b
#
_cell.length_a   1.000
_cell.length_b   1.000
_cell.length_c   1.000
_cell.angle_alpha   90.00
_cell.angle_beta   90.00
_cell.angle_gamma   90.00
#
_symmetry.space_group_name_H-M   'P 1'
#
loop_
_entity.id
_entity.type
_entity.pdbx_description
1 polymer ?
#
loop_
_entity_poly.entity_id
_entity_poly.type
_entity_poly.pdbx_seq_one_letter_code
_entity_poly.pdbx_strand_id
1 'polypeptide(L)'
;MTTAVSASQQLDEVGDRRGTGTEFANEIFAVVDVLNRESGLRRAVSDTGSEAKARQGLIDAVFTSKVSPDCKELLDATTTCKWRSPAALTRALERQGVRAVLRGARQADRFEAVADELFHVSRLVRGQAALQVALGDPNRSVADRQELLMTLVGGQVSEETLVLARRAVVASDSTFEQVIDGYLHVAAEMADRRRAIVTTAKALTDAQRAEMVKQLERITGSPIELSEVVDPTVLGGALINLGDEVID
;
A
#
# COMPACT_ATOMS: atom_id res chain seq x y z
N MET A 1 -12.90 22.35 -13.51
CA MET A 1 -12.43 21.19 -14.29
C MET A 1 -12.11 20.11 -13.30
N THR A 2 -12.93 19.06 -13.23
CA THR A 2 -12.71 17.92 -12.31
C THR A 2 -11.52 17.14 -12.84
N THR A 3 -10.40 17.16 -12.13
CA THR A 3 -9.21 16.37 -12.47
C THR A 3 -9.61 14.90 -12.39
N ALA A 4 -9.52 14.17 -13.50
CA ALA A 4 -9.84 12.74 -13.50
C ALA A 4 -8.91 12.02 -12.53
N VAL A 5 -9.47 11.36 -11.53
CA VAL A 5 -8.74 10.57 -10.53
C VAL A 5 -7.96 9.48 -11.26
N SER A 6 -6.68 9.33 -10.97
CA SER A 6 -5.85 8.30 -11.61
C SER A 6 -6.26 6.89 -11.15
N ALA A 7 -6.01 5.87 -11.99
CA ALA A 7 -6.28 4.48 -11.62
C ALA A 7 -5.57 4.07 -10.30
N SER A 8 -4.39 4.62 -10.05
CA SER A 8 -3.66 4.38 -8.79
C SER A 8 -4.36 5.01 -7.59
N GLN A 9 -4.87 6.24 -7.72
CA GLN A 9 -5.62 6.91 -6.65
C GLN A 9 -6.96 6.22 -6.36
N GLN A 10 -7.67 5.74 -7.41
CA GLN A 10 -8.87 4.93 -7.21
C GLN A 10 -8.57 3.65 -6.41
N LEU A 11 -7.44 3.01 -6.70
CA LEU A 11 -7.02 1.83 -5.96
C LEU A 11 -6.57 2.16 -4.53
N ASP A 12 -5.96 3.34 -4.30
CA ASP A 12 -5.63 3.84 -2.96
C ASP A 12 -6.88 3.94 -2.08
N GLU A 13 -7.98 4.52 -2.61
CA GLU A 13 -9.25 4.64 -1.89
C GLU A 13 -9.85 3.28 -1.48
N VAL A 14 -9.72 2.26 -2.34
CA VAL A 14 -10.16 0.90 -2.01
C VAL A 14 -9.23 0.27 -0.99
N GLY A 15 -7.92 0.33 -1.22
CA GLY A 15 -6.91 -0.27 -0.34
C GLY A 15 -6.92 0.30 1.08
N ASP A 16 -7.20 1.60 1.23
CA ASP A 16 -7.26 2.26 2.54
C ASP A 16 -8.37 1.72 3.46
N ARG A 17 -9.38 1.04 2.88
CA ARG A 17 -10.51 0.43 3.60
C ARG A 17 -10.33 -1.06 3.88
N ARG A 18 -9.21 -1.65 3.46
CA ARG A 18 -8.97 -3.10 3.56
C ARG A 18 -7.88 -3.40 4.58
N GLY A 19 -7.38 -4.61 4.56
CA GLY A 19 -6.35 -5.08 5.49
C GLY A 19 -5.14 -4.16 5.61
N THR A 20 -4.47 -4.25 6.74
CA THR A 20 -3.27 -3.48 7.07
C THR A 20 -2.18 -4.40 7.60
N GLY A 21 -0.95 -3.88 7.68
CA GLY A 21 0.17 -4.58 8.28
C GLY A 21 0.94 -5.44 7.28
N THR A 22 1.92 -6.14 7.83
CA THR A 22 2.91 -6.90 7.06
C THR A 22 2.34 -8.14 6.41
N GLU A 23 1.39 -8.82 7.06
CA GLU A 23 0.76 -10.04 6.54
C GLU A 23 -0.06 -9.75 5.27
N PHE A 24 -0.95 -8.75 5.33
CA PHE A 24 -1.74 -8.33 4.18
C PHE A 24 -0.86 -7.80 3.04
N ALA A 25 0.19 -7.05 3.36
CA ALA A 25 1.16 -6.58 2.38
C ALA A 25 1.88 -7.73 1.66
N ASN A 26 2.28 -8.77 2.39
CA ASN A 26 2.93 -9.95 1.82
C ASN A 26 2.02 -10.71 0.85
N GLU A 27 0.70 -10.78 1.12
CA GLU A 27 -0.26 -11.33 0.15
C GLU A 27 -0.26 -10.52 -1.16
N ILE A 28 -0.32 -9.19 -1.06
CA ILE A 28 -0.30 -8.30 -2.23
C ILE A 28 1.02 -8.45 -2.99
N PHE A 29 2.16 -8.49 -2.30
CA PHE A 29 3.47 -8.69 -2.93
C PHE A 29 3.58 -10.05 -3.63
N ALA A 30 3.01 -11.11 -3.04
CA ALA A 30 2.95 -12.41 -3.70
C ALA A 30 2.13 -12.38 -5.01
N VAL A 31 1.02 -11.64 -5.02
CA VAL A 31 0.23 -11.41 -6.25
C VAL A 31 1.05 -10.66 -7.30
N VAL A 32 1.76 -9.60 -6.90
CA VAL A 32 2.64 -8.84 -7.80
C VAL A 32 3.72 -9.75 -8.40
N ASP A 33 4.30 -10.65 -7.61
CA ASP A 33 5.32 -11.59 -8.08
C ASP A 33 4.76 -12.59 -9.09
N VAL A 34 3.54 -13.07 -8.89
CA VAL A 34 2.84 -13.93 -9.87
C VAL A 34 2.61 -13.14 -11.16
N LEU A 35 2.07 -11.92 -11.08
CA LEU A 35 1.83 -11.09 -12.27
C LEU A 35 3.12 -10.70 -13.01
N ASN A 36 4.23 -10.54 -12.30
CA ASN A 36 5.53 -10.25 -12.92
C ASN A 36 6.12 -11.47 -13.63
N ARG A 37 5.94 -12.67 -13.09
CA ARG A 37 6.36 -13.93 -13.76
C ARG A 37 5.47 -14.27 -14.93
N GLU A 38 4.16 -14.11 -14.80
CA GLU A 38 3.16 -14.50 -15.78
C GLU A 38 2.74 -13.31 -16.66
N SER A 39 3.58 -12.93 -17.62
CA SER A 39 3.37 -11.74 -18.47
C SER A 39 2.07 -11.80 -19.28
N GLY A 40 1.61 -13.01 -19.64
CA GLY A 40 0.32 -13.24 -20.31
C GLY A 40 -0.86 -12.89 -19.40
N LEU A 41 -0.85 -13.38 -18.14
CA LEU A 41 -1.86 -13.07 -17.14
C LEU A 41 -1.90 -11.56 -16.84
N ARG A 42 -0.72 -10.97 -16.59
CA ARG A 42 -0.59 -9.53 -16.36
C ARG A 42 -1.21 -8.70 -17.48
N ARG A 43 -0.94 -9.04 -18.75
CA ARG A 43 -1.55 -8.37 -19.90
C ARG A 43 -3.07 -8.55 -19.92
N ALA A 44 -3.56 -9.78 -19.76
CA ALA A 44 -4.99 -10.07 -19.82
C ALA A 44 -5.79 -9.34 -18.73
N VAL A 45 -5.29 -9.29 -17.49
CA VAL A 45 -5.94 -8.59 -16.37
C VAL A 45 -5.91 -7.05 -16.55
N SER A 46 -4.87 -6.51 -17.19
CA SER A 46 -4.74 -5.06 -17.42
C SER A 46 -5.34 -4.56 -18.73
N ASP A 47 -5.84 -5.46 -19.58
CA ASP A 47 -6.40 -5.11 -20.88
C ASP A 47 -7.72 -4.37 -20.76
N THR A 48 -7.71 -3.07 -21.05
CA THR A 48 -8.90 -2.23 -21.01
C THR A 48 -9.84 -2.42 -22.21
N GLY A 49 -9.43 -3.15 -23.23
CA GLY A 49 -10.26 -3.55 -24.37
C GLY A 49 -11.19 -4.73 -24.04
N SER A 50 -10.86 -5.50 -23.00
CA SER A 50 -11.68 -6.62 -22.53
C SER A 50 -12.72 -6.16 -21.50
N GLU A 51 -13.86 -6.85 -21.41
CA GLU A 51 -14.88 -6.57 -20.41
C GLU A 51 -14.32 -6.78 -18.99
N ALA A 52 -14.74 -5.92 -18.03
CA ALA A 52 -14.34 -6.02 -16.64
C ALA A 52 -14.66 -7.40 -16.03
N LYS A 53 -15.81 -7.98 -16.39
CA LYS A 53 -16.23 -9.32 -15.94
C LYS A 53 -15.28 -10.43 -16.41
N ALA A 54 -14.75 -10.33 -17.65
CA ALA A 54 -13.78 -11.30 -18.15
C ALA A 54 -12.45 -11.20 -17.39
N ARG A 55 -11.97 -9.97 -17.10
CA ARG A 55 -10.78 -9.74 -16.27
C ARG A 55 -10.97 -10.24 -14.85
N GLN A 56 -12.15 -10.03 -14.27
CA GLN A 56 -12.49 -10.56 -12.95
C GLN A 56 -12.47 -12.08 -12.94
N GLY A 57 -13.03 -12.74 -13.95
CA GLY A 57 -12.99 -14.21 -14.08
C GLY A 57 -11.56 -14.77 -14.09
N LEU A 58 -10.59 -14.05 -14.68
CA LEU A 58 -9.17 -14.45 -14.62
C LEU A 58 -8.60 -14.32 -13.19
N ILE A 59 -8.91 -13.24 -12.50
CA ILE A 59 -8.51 -13.03 -11.10
C ILE A 59 -9.12 -14.12 -10.22
N ASP A 60 -10.40 -14.43 -10.40
CA ASP A 60 -11.11 -15.46 -9.65
C ASP A 60 -10.46 -16.83 -9.83
N ALA A 61 -10.17 -17.20 -11.05
CA ALA A 61 -9.57 -18.50 -11.38
C ALA A 61 -8.18 -18.70 -10.77
N VAL A 62 -7.40 -17.62 -10.64
CA VAL A 62 -6.00 -17.71 -10.18
C VAL A 62 -5.84 -17.46 -8.69
N PHE A 63 -6.59 -16.52 -8.10
CA PHE A 63 -6.30 -15.98 -6.79
C PHE A 63 -7.35 -16.28 -5.71
N THR A 64 -8.64 -16.54 -6.02
CA THR A 64 -9.71 -16.64 -5.02
C THR A 64 -9.43 -17.61 -3.86
N SER A 65 -8.76 -18.73 -4.12
CA SER A 65 -8.44 -19.72 -3.09
C SER A 65 -7.08 -19.49 -2.41
N LYS A 66 -6.36 -18.42 -2.77
CA LYS A 66 -4.95 -18.21 -2.38
C LYS A 66 -4.71 -16.92 -1.62
N VAL A 67 -5.70 -16.03 -1.57
CA VAL A 67 -5.60 -14.72 -0.91
C VAL A 67 -6.79 -14.51 0.04
N SER A 68 -6.62 -13.61 0.98
CA SER A 68 -7.69 -13.19 1.89
C SER A 68 -8.83 -12.50 1.15
N PRO A 69 -10.04 -12.42 1.74
CA PRO A 69 -11.15 -11.66 1.18
C PRO A 69 -10.80 -10.20 0.88
N ASP A 70 -10.07 -9.53 1.77
CA ASP A 70 -9.63 -8.13 1.60
C ASP A 70 -8.69 -7.98 0.39
N CYS A 71 -7.74 -8.90 0.23
CA CYS A 71 -6.84 -8.90 -0.92
C CYS A 71 -7.61 -9.18 -2.21
N LYS A 72 -8.59 -10.10 -2.16
CA LYS A 72 -9.46 -10.39 -3.31
C LYS A 72 -10.26 -9.17 -3.76
N GLU A 73 -10.86 -8.43 -2.83
CA GLU A 73 -11.60 -7.21 -3.15
C GLU A 73 -10.71 -6.12 -3.73
N LEU A 74 -9.46 -5.99 -3.23
CA LEU A 74 -8.47 -5.11 -3.84
C LEU A 74 -8.15 -5.50 -5.28
N LEU A 75 -8.01 -6.80 -5.55
CA LEU A 75 -7.78 -7.32 -6.91
C LEU A 75 -8.99 -7.07 -7.82
N ASP A 76 -10.21 -7.27 -7.34
CA ASP A 76 -11.42 -7.00 -8.09
C ASP A 76 -11.52 -5.52 -8.49
N ALA A 77 -11.16 -4.62 -7.59
CA ALA A 77 -11.11 -3.20 -7.89
C ALA A 77 -10.16 -2.86 -9.06
N THR A 78 -9.08 -3.64 -9.25
CA THR A 78 -8.17 -3.42 -10.39
C THR A 78 -8.86 -3.62 -11.74
N THR A 79 -9.91 -4.43 -11.80
CA THR A 79 -10.62 -4.74 -13.05
C THR A 79 -11.49 -3.59 -13.55
N THR A 80 -11.89 -2.68 -12.67
CA THR A 80 -12.67 -1.48 -13.02
C THR A 80 -11.78 -0.30 -13.39
N CYS A 81 -10.51 -0.34 -13.04
CA CYS A 81 -9.53 0.70 -13.35
C CYS A 81 -9.07 0.64 -14.81
N LYS A 82 -8.70 1.82 -15.36
CA LYS A 82 -8.11 1.94 -16.69
C LYS A 82 -6.59 2.06 -16.58
N TRP A 83 -5.91 0.97 -16.85
CA TRP A 83 -4.44 0.91 -16.78
C TRP A 83 -3.80 1.42 -18.08
N ARG A 84 -2.80 2.31 -17.97
CA ARG A 84 -2.03 2.80 -19.12
C ARG A 84 -1.09 1.72 -19.71
N SER A 85 -0.71 0.76 -18.89
CA SER A 85 0.15 -0.37 -19.27
C SER A 85 0.03 -1.50 -18.25
N PRO A 86 0.39 -2.74 -18.61
CA PRO A 86 0.47 -3.85 -17.66
C PRO A 86 1.38 -3.57 -16.46
N ALA A 87 2.48 -2.86 -16.67
CA ALA A 87 3.39 -2.44 -15.59
C ALA A 87 2.78 -1.39 -14.65
N ALA A 88 1.81 -0.60 -15.12
CA ALA A 88 1.12 0.37 -14.25
C ALA A 88 0.24 -0.35 -13.21
N LEU A 89 -0.39 -1.47 -13.59
CA LEU A 89 -1.15 -2.32 -12.68
C LEU A 89 -0.26 -2.89 -11.56
N THR A 90 0.87 -3.52 -11.92
CA THR A 90 1.75 -4.13 -10.93
C THR A 90 2.39 -3.10 -10.01
N ARG A 91 2.75 -1.90 -10.53
CA ARG A 91 3.23 -0.80 -9.70
C ARG A 91 2.16 -0.26 -8.74
N ALA A 92 0.90 -0.20 -9.18
CA ALA A 92 -0.18 0.22 -8.30
C ALA A 92 -0.44 -0.81 -7.19
N LEU A 93 -0.38 -2.10 -7.48
CA LEU A 93 -0.47 -3.16 -6.46
C LEU A 93 0.74 -3.14 -5.51
N GLU A 94 1.97 -2.98 -6.05
CA GLU A 94 3.17 -2.81 -5.22
C GLU A 94 2.99 -1.65 -4.23
N ARG A 95 2.52 -0.51 -4.72
CA ARG A 95 2.19 0.65 -3.88
C ARG A 95 1.16 0.30 -2.81
N GLN A 96 0.14 -0.51 -3.09
CA GLN A 96 -0.84 -0.94 -2.08
C GLN A 96 -0.20 -1.80 -0.98
N GLY A 97 0.73 -2.69 -1.32
CA GLY A 97 1.50 -3.45 -0.35
C GLY A 97 2.31 -2.53 0.58
N VAL A 98 3.02 -1.54 0.01
CA VAL A 98 3.76 -0.53 0.79
C VAL A 98 2.82 0.25 1.72
N ARG A 99 1.68 0.73 1.19
CA ARG A 99 0.68 1.45 1.98
C ARG A 99 0.10 0.61 3.11
N ALA A 100 -0.12 -0.69 2.87
CA ALA A 100 -0.61 -1.62 3.89
C ALA A 100 0.36 -1.75 5.07
N VAL A 101 1.67 -1.90 4.79
CA VAL A 101 2.70 -1.89 5.83
C VAL A 101 2.68 -0.57 6.61
N LEU A 102 2.71 0.56 5.90
CA LEU A 102 2.73 1.89 6.52
C LEU A 102 1.46 2.19 7.33
N ARG A 103 0.27 1.73 6.89
CA ARG A 103 -0.96 1.82 7.69
C ARG A 103 -0.86 0.99 8.97
N GLY A 104 -0.32 -0.23 8.89
CA GLY A 104 -0.07 -1.06 10.06
C GLY A 104 0.88 -0.39 11.05
N ALA A 105 1.97 0.19 10.56
CA ALA A 105 2.90 0.97 11.35
C ALA A 105 2.21 2.18 12.02
N ARG A 106 1.33 2.88 11.30
CA ARG A 106 0.57 4.00 11.84
C ARG A 106 -0.40 3.58 12.94
N GLN A 107 -1.09 2.45 12.77
CA GLN A 107 -1.97 1.90 13.81
C GLN A 107 -1.21 1.52 15.09
N ALA A 108 0.05 1.14 14.94
CA ALA A 108 0.96 0.80 16.04
C ALA A 108 1.79 2.01 16.53
N ASP A 109 1.50 3.23 16.08
CA ASP A 109 2.21 4.47 16.41
C ASP A 109 3.71 4.44 16.07
N ARG A 110 4.07 3.75 14.98
CA ARG A 110 5.46 3.57 14.52
C ARG A 110 5.72 4.11 13.11
N PHE A 111 4.79 4.86 12.55
CA PHE A 111 4.86 5.32 11.15
C PHE A 111 6.13 6.13 10.87
N GLU A 112 6.42 7.12 11.72
CA GLU A 112 7.61 7.98 11.60
C GLU A 112 8.90 7.17 11.79
N ALA A 113 8.90 6.26 12.78
CA ALA A 113 10.06 5.39 13.03
C ALA A 113 10.37 4.51 11.81
N VAL A 114 9.34 3.92 11.17
CA VAL A 114 9.52 3.12 9.94
C VAL A 114 10.06 3.97 8.79
N ALA A 115 9.57 5.20 8.62
CA ALA A 115 10.08 6.11 7.59
C ALA A 115 11.55 6.47 7.83
N ASP A 116 11.92 6.79 9.08
CA ASP A 116 13.30 7.08 9.46
C ASP A 116 14.21 5.87 9.27
N GLU A 117 13.79 4.69 9.68
CA GLU A 117 14.54 3.45 9.50
C GLU A 117 14.77 3.14 8.01
N LEU A 118 13.75 3.26 7.15
CA LEU A 118 13.91 3.09 5.70
C LEU A 118 14.93 4.07 5.12
N PHE A 119 14.87 5.34 5.56
CA PHE A 119 15.85 6.34 5.15
C PHE A 119 17.28 5.98 5.58
N HIS A 120 17.45 5.50 6.81
CA HIS A 120 18.75 5.05 7.31
C HIS A 120 19.27 3.84 6.54
N VAL A 121 18.42 2.86 6.24
CA VAL A 121 18.78 1.68 5.43
C VAL A 121 19.21 2.10 4.01
N SER A 122 18.45 3.01 3.37
CA SER A 122 18.83 3.55 2.06
C SER A 122 20.21 4.25 2.10
N ARG A 123 20.46 5.06 3.14
CA ARG A 123 21.76 5.73 3.31
C ARG A 123 22.91 4.77 3.57
N LEU A 124 22.67 3.73 4.37
CA LEU A 124 23.67 2.69 4.64
C LEU A 124 24.14 2.03 3.34
N VAL A 125 23.19 1.62 2.48
CA VAL A 125 23.51 0.99 1.20
C VAL A 125 24.18 2.00 0.25
N ARG A 126 23.65 3.22 0.15
CA ARG A 126 24.21 4.28 -0.70
C ARG A 126 25.65 4.67 -0.32
N GLY A 127 25.98 4.57 0.96
CA GLY A 127 27.34 4.86 1.46
C GLY A 127 28.38 3.78 1.16
N GLN A 128 27.97 2.62 0.62
CA GLN A 128 28.87 1.47 0.43
C GLN A 128 28.68 0.84 -0.96
N ALA A 129 29.56 1.20 -1.90
CA ALA A 129 29.50 0.71 -3.29
C ALA A 129 29.48 -0.83 -3.38
N ALA A 130 30.17 -1.53 -2.48
CA ALA A 130 30.16 -2.99 -2.43
C ALA A 130 28.78 -3.57 -2.11
N LEU A 131 28.00 -2.90 -1.23
CA LEU A 131 26.62 -3.29 -0.92
C LEU A 131 25.68 -3.04 -2.09
N GLN A 132 25.79 -1.88 -2.74
CA GLN A 132 24.99 -1.56 -3.93
C GLN A 132 25.16 -2.65 -5.00
N VAL A 133 26.42 -3.01 -5.29
CA VAL A 133 26.73 -4.08 -6.24
C VAL A 133 26.19 -5.42 -5.77
N ALA A 134 26.38 -5.78 -4.51
CA ALA A 134 25.96 -7.07 -3.99
C ALA A 134 24.42 -7.24 -3.93
N LEU A 135 23.67 -6.17 -3.60
CA LEU A 135 22.20 -6.17 -3.57
C LEU A 135 21.59 -6.09 -4.97
N GLY A 136 22.31 -5.49 -5.94
CA GLY A 136 21.88 -5.37 -7.35
C GLY A 136 22.38 -6.52 -8.25
N ASP A 137 23.20 -7.45 -7.77
CA ASP A 137 23.81 -8.50 -8.59
C ASP A 137 22.77 -9.50 -9.10
N PRO A 138 22.49 -9.56 -10.42
CA PRO A 138 21.51 -10.49 -10.98
C PRO A 138 21.96 -11.96 -10.92
N ASN A 139 23.25 -12.23 -10.71
CA ASN A 139 23.79 -13.58 -10.58
C ASN A 139 23.59 -14.15 -9.17
N ARG A 140 23.24 -13.32 -8.21
CA ARG A 140 22.88 -13.80 -6.86
C ARG A 140 21.37 -14.06 -6.81
N SER A 141 20.99 -15.12 -6.10
CA SER A 141 19.57 -15.38 -5.85
C SER A 141 18.95 -14.23 -5.02
N VAL A 142 17.63 -14.03 -5.17
CA VAL A 142 16.91 -13.06 -4.34
C VAL A 142 17.07 -13.43 -2.85
N ALA A 143 17.06 -14.73 -2.51
CA ALA A 143 17.23 -15.20 -1.14
C ALA A 143 18.59 -14.78 -0.57
N ASP A 144 19.70 -14.99 -1.32
CA ASP A 144 21.04 -14.60 -0.86
C ASP A 144 21.17 -13.09 -0.65
N ARG A 145 20.56 -12.30 -1.53
CA ARG A 145 20.54 -10.83 -1.42
C ARG A 145 19.72 -10.38 -0.21
N GLN A 146 18.59 -11.03 0.06
CA GLN A 146 17.77 -10.77 1.25
C GLN A 146 18.49 -11.20 2.53
N GLU A 147 19.21 -12.32 2.53
CA GLU A 147 20.02 -12.77 3.68
C GLU A 147 21.15 -11.79 3.98
N LEU A 148 21.84 -11.29 2.94
CA LEU A 148 22.84 -10.23 3.09
C LEU A 148 22.24 -9.00 3.79
N LEU A 149 21.07 -8.55 3.32
CA LEU A 149 20.36 -7.43 3.94
C LEU A 149 20.02 -7.72 5.41
N MET A 150 19.50 -8.92 5.70
CA MET A 150 19.19 -9.36 7.07
C MET A 150 20.40 -9.32 7.99
N THR A 151 21.56 -9.73 7.50
CA THR A 151 22.81 -9.71 8.27
C THR A 151 23.21 -8.28 8.64
N LEU A 152 22.90 -7.31 7.78
CA LEU A 152 23.29 -5.92 7.98
C LEU A 152 22.32 -5.14 8.89
N VAL A 153 21.03 -5.37 8.77
CA VAL A 153 20.02 -4.56 9.45
C VAL A 153 19.10 -5.38 10.37
N GLY A 154 19.18 -6.71 10.35
CA GLY A 154 18.35 -7.57 11.16
C GLY A 154 18.54 -7.30 12.67
N GLY A 155 17.43 -7.16 13.39
CA GLY A 155 17.44 -6.84 14.83
C GLY A 155 17.74 -5.37 15.16
N GLN A 156 17.99 -4.52 14.15
CA GLN A 156 18.22 -3.08 14.32
C GLN A 156 17.06 -2.21 13.81
N VAL A 157 16.15 -2.82 13.06
CA VAL A 157 14.99 -2.15 12.47
C VAL A 157 13.71 -2.91 12.81
N SER A 158 12.57 -2.25 12.69
CA SER A 158 11.24 -2.85 12.89
C SER A 158 10.93 -3.92 11.84
N GLU A 159 9.95 -4.77 12.13
CA GLU A 159 9.47 -5.79 11.19
C GLU A 159 8.93 -5.16 9.91
N GLU A 160 8.23 -4.04 10.03
CA GLU A 160 7.69 -3.28 8.91
C GLU A 160 8.78 -2.82 7.95
N THR A 161 9.83 -2.21 8.50
CA THR A 161 11.00 -1.78 7.74
C THR A 161 11.69 -2.96 7.07
N LEU A 162 11.82 -4.07 7.79
CA LEU A 162 12.45 -5.27 7.28
C LEU A 162 11.67 -5.86 6.10
N VAL A 163 10.34 -5.94 6.19
CA VAL A 163 9.48 -6.42 5.10
C VAL A 163 9.65 -5.54 3.87
N LEU A 164 9.63 -4.21 4.01
CA LEU A 164 9.82 -3.28 2.90
C LEU A 164 11.22 -3.35 2.31
N ALA A 165 12.25 -3.43 3.14
CA ALA A 165 13.63 -3.54 2.68
C ALA A 165 13.89 -4.87 1.95
N ARG A 166 13.37 -5.99 2.45
CA ARG A 166 13.41 -7.28 1.74
C ARG A 166 12.65 -7.24 0.43
N ARG A 167 11.52 -6.52 0.39
CA ARG A 167 10.76 -6.32 -0.84
C ARG A 167 11.54 -5.52 -1.86
N ALA A 168 12.25 -4.48 -1.46
CA ALA A 168 13.07 -3.66 -2.35
C ALA A 168 14.19 -4.46 -3.05
N VAL A 169 14.72 -5.51 -2.42
CA VAL A 169 15.72 -6.41 -3.03
C VAL A 169 15.15 -7.22 -4.21
N VAL A 170 13.84 -7.43 -4.26
CA VAL A 170 13.20 -8.22 -5.34
C VAL A 170 13.13 -7.44 -6.66
N ALA A 171 13.16 -6.11 -6.62
CA ALA A 171 13.09 -5.29 -7.83
C ALA A 171 14.24 -5.58 -8.79
N SER A 172 13.91 -5.75 -10.08
CA SER A 172 14.89 -6.03 -11.15
C SER A 172 15.16 -4.81 -12.03
N ASP A 173 14.22 -3.86 -12.09
CA ASP A 173 14.24 -2.74 -13.03
C ASP A 173 14.74 -1.43 -12.40
N SER A 174 15.13 -1.47 -11.12
CA SER A 174 15.56 -0.31 -10.33
C SER A 174 16.58 -0.73 -9.30
N THR A 175 17.42 0.19 -8.86
CA THR A 175 18.34 -0.07 -7.76
C THR A 175 17.58 -0.15 -6.43
N PHE A 176 18.17 -0.81 -5.44
CA PHE A 176 17.60 -0.90 -4.09
C PHE A 176 17.22 0.47 -3.54
N GLU A 177 18.11 1.45 -3.67
CA GLU A 177 17.91 2.81 -3.16
C GLU A 177 16.75 3.52 -3.87
N GLN A 178 16.65 3.35 -5.20
CA GLN A 178 15.54 3.94 -5.96
C GLN A 178 14.18 3.38 -5.52
N VAL A 179 14.13 2.08 -5.20
CA VAL A 179 12.91 1.45 -4.70
C VAL A 179 12.55 2.00 -3.32
N ILE A 180 13.52 2.06 -2.41
CA ILE A 180 13.30 2.63 -1.06
C ILE A 180 12.91 4.11 -1.14
N ASP A 181 13.54 4.91 -2.00
CA ASP A 181 13.15 6.31 -2.22
C ASP A 181 11.69 6.41 -2.70
N GLY A 182 11.25 5.48 -3.55
CA GLY A 182 9.83 5.35 -3.93
C GLY A 182 8.91 5.04 -2.75
N TYR A 183 9.32 4.17 -1.82
CA TYR A 183 8.56 3.87 -0.61
C TYR A 183 8.51 5.06 0.35
N LEU A 184 9.61 5.80 0.50
CA LEU A 184 9.65 7.04 1.28
C LEU A 184 8.75 8.12 0.67
N HIS A 185 8.65 8.19 -0.66
CA HIS A 185 7.71 9.08 -1.32
C HIS A 185 6.25 8.71 -0.98
N VAL A 186 5.91 7.41 -0.99
CA VAL A 186 4.59 6.94 -0.54
C VAL A 186 4.34 7.30 0.92
N ALA A 187 5.35 7.15 1.80
CA ALA A 187 5.24 7.55 3.20
C ALA A 187 4.99 9.06 3.34
N ALA A 188 5.71 9.91 2.60
CA ALA A 188 5.50 11.36 2.61
C ALA A 188 4.09 11.75 2.16
N GLU A 189 3.58 11.15 1.07
CA GLU A 189 2.20 11.38 0.62
C GLU A 189 1.16 10.94 1.67
N MET A 190 1.46 9.90 2.43
CA MET A 190 0.59 9.44 3.52
C MET A 190 0.71 10.34 4.76
N ALA A 191 1.91 10.87 5.06
CA ALA A 191 2.13 11.80 6.16
C ALA A 191 1.36 13.12 5.99
N ASP A 192 1.23 13.61 4.75
CA ASP A 192 0.47 14.82 4.44
C ASP A 192 -1.05 14.67 4.64
N ARG A 193 -1.56 13.44 4.82
CA ARG A 193 -2.97 13.18 5.11
C ARG A 193 -3.25 13.36 6.60
N ARG A 194 -4.17 14.24 6.94
CA ARG A 194 -4.65 14.37 8.32
C ARG A 194 -5.52 13.18 8.69
N ARG A 195 -5.25 12.58 9.86
CA ARG A 195 -6.06 11.49 10.39
C ARG A 195 -7.30 12.04 11.08
N ALA A 196 -8.48 11.57 10.63
CA ALA A 196 -9.74 11.79 11.33
C ALA A 196 -10.22 10.45 11.93
N ILE A 197 -10.41 10.42 13.25
CA ILE A 197 -11.05 9.29 13.94
C ILE A 197 -12.51 9.63 14.11
N VAL A 198 -13.40 8.83 13.54
CA VAL A 198 -14.85 9.01 13.64
C VAL A 198 -15.44 7.90 14.49
N THR A 199 -16.04 8.27 15.62
CA THR A 199 -16.75 7.34 16.50
C THR A 199 -18.24 7.44 16.23
N THR A 200 -18.88 6.32 15.87
CA THR A 200 -20.31 6.23 15.54
C THR A 200 -20.97 5.07 16.27
N ALA A 201 -22.27 5.16 16.48
CA ALA A 201 -23.07 4.09 17.11
C ALA A 201 -23.21 2.84 16.23
N LYS A 202 -23.11 2.99 14.91
CA LYS A 202 -23.19 1.92 13.90
C LYS A 202 -22.19 2.20 12.80
N ALA A 203 -21.72 1.13 12.15
CA ALA A 203 -20.79 1.26 11.02
C ALA A 203 -21.37 2.14 9.91
N LEU A 204 -20.52 3.03 9.39
CA LEU A 204 -20.85 3.90 8.28
C LEU A 204 -20.96 3.09 6.98
N THR A 205 -21.95 3.44 6.16
CA THR A 205 -21.97 2.96 4.78
C THR A 205 -20.86 3.61 3.96
N ASP A 206 -20.48 2.99 2.85
CA ASP A 206 -19.45 3.55 1.95
C ASP A 206 -19.81 4.96 1.46
N ALA A 207 -21.10 5.21 1.18
CA ALA A 207 -21.58 6.52 0.78
C ALA A 207 -21.44 7.58 1.90
N GLN A 208 -21.78 7.22 3.13
CA GLN A 208 -21.65 8.10 4.30
C GLN A 208 -20.19 8.42 4.59
N ARG A 209 -19.32 7.40 4.50
CA ARG A 209 -17.87 7.56 4.68
C ARG A 209 -17.29 8.50 3.62
N ALA A 210 -17.62 8.31 2.35
CA ALA A 210 -17.13 9.14 1.25
C ALA A 210 -17.57 10.60 1.39
N GLU A 211 -18.83 10.83 1.76
CA GLU A 211 -19.36 12.18 1.98
C GLU A 211 -18.67 12.86 3.17
N MET A 212 -18.44 12.11 4.27
CA MET A 212 -17.76 12.64 5.45
C MET A 212 -16.31 13.03 5.14
N VAL A 213 -15.55 12.18 4.43
CA VAL A 213 -14.19 12.50 3.99
C VAL A 213 -14.20 13.79 3.17
N LYS A 214 -15.10 13.90 2.17
CA LYS A 214 -15.21 15.09 1.32
C LYS A 214 -15.51 16.37 2.11
N GLN A 215 -16.38 16.28 3.11
CA GLN A 215 -16.70 17.41 3.99
C GLN A 215 -15.50 17.82 4.85
N LEU A 216 -14.81 16.83 5.44
CA LEU A 216 -13.62 17.08 6.25
C LEU A 216 -12.47 17.68 5.43
N GLU A 217 -12.22 17.17 4.23
CA GLU A 217 -11.22 17.74 3.31
C GLU A 217 -11.54 19.19 2.93
N ARG A 218 -12.83 19.50 2.74
CA ARG A 218 -13.25 20.88 2.46
C ARG A 218 -13.02 21.81 3.65
N ILE A 219 -13.21 21.32 4.89
CA ILE A 219 -13.02 22.11 6.12
C ILE A 219 -11.53 22.29 6.41
N THR A 220 -10.74 21.23 6.27
CA THR A 220 -9.33 21.23 6.68
C THR A 220 -8.37 21.71 5.58
N GLY A 221 -8.84 21.74 4.31
CA GLY A 221 -8.00 22.04 3.16
C GLY A 221 -6.90 20.99 2.89
N SER A 222 -6.96 19.83 3.53
CA SER A 222 -5.95 18.77 3.45
C SER A 222 -6.62 17.42 3.20
N PRO A 223 -5.97 16.48 2.50
CA PRO A 223 -6.47 15.12 2.36
C PRO A 223 -6.68 14.46 3.73
N ILE A 224 -7.81 13.75 3.87
CA ILE A 224 -8.20 13.09 5.14
C ILE A 224 -8.13 11.57 5.02
N GLU A 225 -7.46 10.95 5.99
CA GLU A 225 -7.56 9.51 6.24
C GLU A 225 -8.57 9.27 7.37
N LEU A 226 -9.71 8.67 7.04
CA LEU A 226 -10.79 8.44 8.00
C LEU A 226 -10.68 7.05 8.62
N SER A 227 -10.45 7.01 9.94
CA SER A 227 -10.51 5.80 10.76
C SER A 227 -11.83 5.76 11.50
N GLU A 228 -12.53 4.62 11.44
CA GLU A 228 -13.83 4.44 12.07
C GLU A 228 -13.73 3.61 13.35
N VAL A 229 -14.38 4.07 14.41
CA VAL A 229 -14.58 3.33 15.66
C VAL A 229 -16.10 3.19 15.88
N VAL A 230 -16.58 1.96 16.00
CA VAL A 230 -17.98 1.70 16.31
C VAL A 230 -18.13 1.56 17.83
N ASP A 231 -18.83 2.50 18.45
CA ASP A 231 -19.13 2.48 19.86
C ASP A 231 -20.66 2.60 20.06
N PRO A 232 -21.35 1.50 20.43
CA PRO A 232 -22.79 1.49 20.63
C PRO A 232 -23.28 2.40 21.76
N THR A 233 -22.39 2.93 22.60
CA THR A 233 -22.76 3.84 23.71
C THR A 233 -22.97 5.28 23.23
N VAL A 234 -22.58 5.60 22.01
CA VAL A 234 -22.84 6.91 21.38
C VAL A 234 -24.34 7.02 21.09
N LEU A 235 -24.98 8.02 21.73
CA LEU A 235 -26.44 8.20 21.66
C LEU A 235 -26.98 8.68 20.29
N GLY A 236 -26.09 8.92 19.32
CA GLY A 236 -26.41 9.36 17.95
C GLY A 236 -25.42 10.41 17.47
N GLY A 237 -25.34 10.60 16.15
CA GLY A 237 -24.33 11.48 15.52
C GLY A 237 -22.99 10.78 15.32
N ALA A 238 -21.95 11.56 15.07
CA ALA A 238 -20.59 11.10 14.90
C ALA A 238 -19.65 12.04 15.66
N LEU A 239 -18.82 11.49 16.55
CA LEU A 239 -17.74 12.22 17.19
C LEU A 239 -16.51 12.14 16.29
N ILE A 240 -15.98 13.30 15.87
CA ILE A 240 -14.86 13.39 14.95
C ILE A 240 -13.66 13.99 15.67
N ASN A 241 -12.58 13.23 15.77
CA ASN A 241 -11.29 13.69 16.27
C ASN A 241 -10.33 13.89 15.09
N LEU A 242 -9.84 15.11 14.89
CA LEU A 242 -8.85 15.49 13.88
C LEU A 242 -7.50 15.76 14.56
N GLY A 243 -6.65 14.74 14.65
CA GLY A 243 -5.43 14.87 15.46
C GLY A 243 -5.76 15.20 16.91
N ASP A 244 -5.28 16.34 17.41
CA ASP A 244 -5.55 16.83 18.78
C ASP A 244 -6.84 17.67 18.90
N GLU A 245 -7.56 17.92 17.79
CA GLU A 245 -8.81 18.68 17.78
C GLU A 245 -10.03 17.75 17.75
N VAL A 246 -10.99 17.98 18.66
CA VAL A 246 -12.30 17.29 18.71
C VAL A 246 -13.34 18.18 18.04
N ILE A 247 -14.00 17.67 17.02
CA ILE A 247 -15.15 18.31 16.35
C ILE A 247 -16.40 17.49 16.67
N ASP A 248 -17.35 18.08 17.39
CA ASP A 248 -18.65 17.50 17.74
C ASP A 248 -19.74 17.94 16.75
#